data_9d01b15bc9bdcc0cfd7cfea2c0a1a636
#
_entry.id   9d01b15bc9bdcc0cfd7cfea2c0a1a636
#
_cell.length_a   1.000
_cell.length_b   1.000
_cell.length_c   1.000
_cell.angle_alpha   90.00
_cell.angle_beta   90.00
_cell.angle_gamma   90.00
#
_symmetry.space_group_name_H-M   'P 1'
#
loop_
_entity.id
_entity.type
_entity.pdbx_description
1 polymer ?
#
loop_
_entity_poly.entity_id
_entity_poly.type
_entity_poly.pdbx_seq_one_letter_code
_entity_poly.pdbx_strand_id
1 'polypeptide(L)'
;QNYHAPTHHTLSCYIDGGTGTFRRDQPDRKGAPDKICTLPAGHQSSWVVNGEIRLAHLYISPEQFALNCVTLLDREPRQLALQEHTFLDDPLQAERFHRLIRMDWSEPGERMLTSSLAHELLDHMVLRQVGLREGLRLKGGLAPHLRRQLVEFIEQNLADPLSLGQLAGMCALSEYHFARMFRESFGLPP
;
A
#
# COMPACT_ATOMS: atom_id res chain seq x y z
N GLN A 1 -13.78 -18.22 -9.45
CA GLN A 1 -12.39 -17.75 -9.44
C GLN A 1 -11.88 -17.74 -8.01
N ASN A 2 -10.68 -18.25 -7.76
CA ASN A 2 -10.08 -18.32 -6.44
C ASN A 2 -8.74 -17.59 -6.45
N TYR A 3 -8.47 -16.81 -5.40
CA TYR A 3 -7.19 -16.17 -5.15
C TYR A 3 -6.58 -16.74 -3.87
N HIS A 4 -5.30 -17.12 -3.94
CA HIS A 4 -4.55 -17.68 -2.83
C HIS A 4 -3.27 -16.89 -2.61
N ALA A 5 -3.26 -16.08 -1.56
CA ALA A 5 -2.11 -15.36 -1.04
C ALA A 5 -1.23 -14.68 -2.13
N PRO A 6 -1.76 -13.80 -2.96
CA PRO A 6 -0.95 -13.05 -3.93
C PRO A 6 0.11 -12.23 -3.19
N THR A 7 1.27 -12.05 -3.82
CA THR A 7 2.41 -11.31 -3.24
C THR A 7 2.27 -9.78 -3.34
N HIS A 8 1.22 -9.30 -3.99
CA HIS A 8 0.93 -7.89 -4.23
C HIS A 8 -0.43 -7.49 -3.66
N HIS A 9 -0.59 -6.22 -3.38
CA HIS A 9 -1.91 -5.62 -3.16
C HIS A 9 -2.59 -5.38 -4.49
N THR A 10 -3.92 -5.44 -4.53
CA THR A 10 -4.70 -5.19 -5.74
C THR A 10 -5.77 -4.14 -5.46
N LEU A 11 -5.75 -3.08 -6.24
CA LEU A 11 -6.86 -2.14 -6.37
C LEU A 11 -7.57 -2.43 -7.70
N SER A 12 -8.87 -2.74 -7.64
CA SER A 12 -9.65 -3.14 -8.81
C SER A 12 -10.83 -2.21 -9.01
N CYS A 13 -11.14 -1.92 -10.27
CA CYS A 13 -12.38 -1.26 -10.68
C CYS A 13 -13.16 -2.15 -11.63
N TYR A 14 -14.46 -2.25 -11.39
CA TYR A 14 -15.43 -2.86 -12.31
C TYR A 14 -15.74 -1.84 -13.40
N ILE A 15 -15.15 -2.04 -14.59
CA ILE A 15 -15.31 -1.10 -15.70
C ILE A 15 -16.66 -1.28 -16.38
N ASP A 16 -17.10 -2.55 -16.52
CA ASP A 16 -18.37 -2.88 -17.12
C ASP A 16 -18.85 -4.25 -16.63
N GLY A 17 -20.16 -4.48 -16.65
CA GLY A 17 -20.78 -5.73 -16.24
C GLY A 17 -20.63 -6.05 -14.75
N GLY A 18 -20.55 -7.33 -14.43
CA GLY A 18 -20.26 -7.83 -13.09
C GLY A 18 -21.41 -7.81 -12.09
N THR A 19 -22.64 -7.45 -12.48
CA THR A 19 -23.81 -7.34 -11.59
C THR A 19 -24.21 -8.67 -10.93
N GLY A 20 -23.83 -9.80 -11.53
CA GLY A 20 -24.01 -11.14 -10.95
C GLY A 20 -22.82 -11.65 -10.15
N THR A 21 -21.76 -10.85 -10.00
CA THR A 21 -20.52 -11.25 -9.32
C THR A 21 -20.65 -11.02 -7.82
N PHE A 22 -20.20 -11.97 -7.02
CA PHE A 22 -20.14 -11.83 -5.57
C PHE A 22 -19.03 -12.73 -4.98
N ARG A 23 -18.60 -12.40 -3.77
CA ARG A 23 -17.73 -13.27 -2.98
C ARG A 23 -18.57 -14.34 -2.29
N ARG A 24 -18.05 -15.56 -2.21
CA ARG A 24 -18.76 -16.67 -1.57
C ARG A 24 -19.02 -16.44 -0.08
N ASP A 25 -18.14 -15.73 0.59
CA ASP A 25 -18.26 -15.36 2.01
C ASP A 25 -19.13 -14.12 2.26
N GLN A 26 -19.52 -13.38 1.20
CA GLN A 26 -20.35 -12.18 1.25
C GLN A 26 -21.41 -12.21 0.12
N PRO A 27 -22.30 -13.19 0.10
CA PRO A 27 -23.20 -13.42 -1.05
C PRO A 27 -24.23 -12.31 -1.27
N ASP A 28 -24.52 -11.53 -0.26
CA ASP A 28 -25.49 -10.43 -0.32
C ASP A 28 -24.93 -9.17 -1.00
N ARG A 29 -23.60 -9.04 -1.05
CA ARG A 29 -22.93 -7.94 -1.73
C ARG A 29 -22.62 -8.33 -3.18
N LYS A 30 -23.11 -7.52 -4.10
CA LYS A 30 -22.96 -7.78 -5.54
C LYS A 30 -22.07 -6.72 -6.20
N GLY A 31 -21.37 -7.18 -7.24
CA GLY A 31 -20.65 -6.28 -8.14
C GLY A 31 -21.61 -5.43 -8.96
N ALA A 32 -21.09 -4.35 -9.48
CA ALA A 32 -21.73 -3.47 -10.45
C ALA A 32 -20.65 -2.62 -11.13
N PRO A 33 -20.91 -2.00 -12.28
CA PRO A 33 -20.01 -1.00 -12.84
C PRO A 33 -19.64 0.05 -11.77
N ASP A 34 -18.42 0.57 -11.87
CA ASP A 34 -17.80 1.57 -10.99
C ASP A 34 -17.52 1.12 -9.54
N LYS A 35 -17.82 -0.12 -9.18
CA LYS A 35 -17.45 -0.66 -7.88
C LYS A 35 -15.94 -0.90 -7.77
N ILE A 36 -15.40 -0.50 -6.64
CA ILE A 36 -13.97 -0.64 -6.29
C ILE A 36 -13.79 -1.81 -5.31
N CYS A 37 -12.76 -2.60 -5.53
CA CYS A 37 -12.29 -3.60 -4.57
C CYS A 37 -10.83 -3.34 -4.22
N THR A 38 -10.52 -3.46 -2.94
CA THR A 38 -9.16 -3.37 -2.40
C THR A 38 -8.83 -4.69 -1.73
N LEU A 39 -7.82 -5.37 -2.23
CA LEU A 39 -7.41 -6.70 -1.77
C LEU A 39 -5.95 -6.67 -1.31
N PRO A 40 -5.68 -6.85 -0.02
CA PRO A 40 -4.32 -6.87 0.52
C PRO A 40 -3.46 -8.00 -0.06
N ALA A 41 -2.15 -7.83 -0.09
CA ALA A 41 -1.23 -8.95 -0.30
C ALA A 41 -1.51 -10.05 0.74
N GLY A 42 -1.44 -11.29 0.33
CA GLY A 42 -1.72 -12.44 1.19
C GLY A 42 -3.20 -12.75 1.41
N HIS A 43 -4.15 -11.99 0.83
CA HIS A 43 -5.58 -12.27 0.98
C HIS A 43 -5.98 -13.63 0.39
N GLN A 44 -7.09 -14.16 0.88
CA GLN A 44 -7.73 -15.33 0.30
C GLN A 44 -9.18 -15.00 -0.01
N SER A 45 -9.60 -15.28 -1.23
CA SER A 45 -10.98 -14.99 -1.64
C SER A 45 -11.47 -15.92 -2.72
N SER A 46 -12.75 -16.26 -2.66
CA SER A 46 -13.44 -17.07 -3.66
C SER A 46 -14.62 -16.31 -4.24
N TRP A 47 -14.70 -16.28 -5.56
CA TRP A 47 -15.66 -15.47 -6.29
C TRP A 47 -16.56 -16.32 -7.18
N VAL A 48 -17.81 -15.93 -7.25
CA VAL A 48 -18.78 -16.41 -8.23
C VAL A 48 -18.97 -15.30 -9.25
N VAL A 49 -18.69 -15.61 -10.51
CA VAL A 49 -18.84 -14.68 -11.63
C VAL A 49 -19.95 -15.21 -12.52
N ASN A 50 -21.08 -14.52 -12.53
CA ASN A 50 -22.25 -14.87 -13.33
C ASN A 50 -22.47 -13.81 -14.41
N GLY A 51 -21.86 -14.03 -15.58
CA GLY A 51 -21.97 -13.14 -16.71
C GLY A 51 -20.66 -12.47 -17.10
N GLU A 52 -20.74 -11.59 -18.07
CA GLU A 52 -19.57 -10.84 -18.55
C GLU A 52 -19.15 -9.80 -17.53
N ILE A 53 -17.83 -9.62 -17.44
CA ILE A 53 -17.20 -8.66 -16.54
C ILE A 53 -15.94 -8.10 -17.19
N ARG A 54 -15.78 -6.80 -17.12
CA ARG A 54 -14.57 -6.09 -17.50
C ARG A 54 -13.97 -5.40 -16.29
N LEU A 55 -12.75 -5.77 -15.94
CA LEU A 55 -12.03 -5.26 -14.77
C LEU A 55 -10.78 -4.51 -15.22
N ALA A 56 -10.45 -3.47 -14.48
CA ALA A 56 -9.11 -2.90 -14.46
C ALA A 56 -8.47 -3.16 -13.10
N HIS A 57 -7.20 -3.57 -13.10
CA HIS A 57 -6.43 -3.85 -11.89
C HIS A 57 -5.17 -2.98 -11.84
N LEU A 58 -4.91 -2.37 -10.71
CA LEU A 58 -3.62 -1.82 -10.34
C LEU A 58 -2.99 -2.75 -9.31
N TYR A 59 -1.88 -3.38 -9.69
CA TYR A 59 -1.09 -4.22 -8.80
C TYR A 59 0.01 -3.38 -8.14
N ILE A 60 0.11 -3.48 -6.82
CA ILE A 60 0.98 -2.64 -6.00
C ILE A 60 1.88 -3.54 -5.18
N SER A 61 3.19 -3.40 -5.34
CA SER A 61 4.13 -4.18 -4.52
C SER A 61 4.08 -3.75 -3.05
N PRO A 62 4.41 -4.64 -2.10
CA PRO A 62 4.51 -4.28 -0.69
C PRO A 62 5.49 -3.14 -0.42
N GLU A 63 6.58 -3.04 -1.19
CA GLU A 63 7.59 -1.99 -1.09
C GLU A 63 7.02 -0.63 -1.51
N GLN A 64 6.31 -0.59 -2.64
CA GLN A 64 5.66 0.63 -3.10
C GLN A 64 4.56 1.08 -2.13
N PHE A 65 3.76 0.14 -1.61
CA PHE A 65 2.77 0.42 -0.58
C PHE A 65 3.43 1.00 0.69
N ALA A 66 4.52 0.38 1.16
CA ALA A 66 5.26 0.84 2.32
C ALA A 66 5.82 2.26 2.12
N LEU A 67 6.39 2.55 0.95
CA LEU A 67 6.91 3.87 0.61
C LEU A 67 5.80 4.93 0.67
N ASN A 68 4.64 4.67 0.06
CA ASN A 68 3.51 5.60 0.08
C ASN A 68 2.95 5.79 1.50
N CYS A 69 2.92 4.75 2.34
CA CYS A 69 2.53 4.88 3.74
C CYS A 69 3.45 5.82 4.52
N VAL A 70 4.77 5.72 4.33
CA VAL A 70 5.74 6.64 4.96
C VAL A 70 5.54 8.06 4.44
N THR A 71 5.46 8.21 3.12
CA THR A 71 5.41 9.52 2.47
C THR A 71 4.12 10.29 2.78
N LEU A 72 2.98 9.61 2.75
CA LEU A 72 1.66 10.25 2.88
C LEU A 72 1.15 10.31 4.31
N LEU A 73 1.42 9.26 5.10
CA LEU A 73 0.86 9.13 6.45
C LEU A 73 1.89 9.43 7.54
N ASP A 74 3.17 9.53 7.18
CA ASP A 74 4.27 9.71 8.12
C ASP A 74 4.27 8.66 9.24
N ARG A 75 4.03 7.38 8.88
CA ARG A 75 3.88 6.28 9.82
C ARG A 75 4.72 5.06 9.42
N GLU A 76 5.05 4.24 10.41
CA GLU A 76 5.73 2.95 10.20
C GLU A 76 4.84 1.98 9.40
N PRO A 77 5.25 1.57 8.19
CA PRO A 77 4.43 0.70 7.34
C PRO A 77 4.07 -0.63 7.97
N ARG A 78 4.92 -1.18 8.85
CA ARG A 78 4.66 -2.45 9.53
C ARG A 78 3.47 -2.38 10.50
N GLN A 79 3.10 -1.17 10.94
CA GLN A 79 1.94 -0.93 11.81
C GLN A 79 0.66 -0.71 11.01
N LEU A 80 0.79 -0.57 9.71
CA LEU A 80 -0.31 -0.27 8.82
C LEU A 80 -0.73 -1.53 8.06
N ALA A 81 -2.00 -1.61 7.76
CA ALA A 81 -2.57 -2.63 6.90
C ALA A 81 -3.53 -1.99 5.92
N LEU A 82 -3.43 -2.41 4.67
CA LEU A 82 -4.48 -2.14 3.71
C LEU A 82 -5.73 -2.88 4.14
N GLN A 83 -6.84 -2.15 4.30
CA GLN A 83 -8.13 -2.77 4.63
C GLN A 83 -8.70 -3.48 3.41
N GLU A 84 -9.20 -4.69 3.63
CA GLU A 84 -9.87 -5.44 2.58
C GLU A 84 -11.28 -4.89 2.37
N HIS A 85 -11.56 -4.45 1.17
CA HIS A 85 -12.87 -3.95 0.78
C HIS A 85 -13.36 -4.59 -0.52
N THR A 86 -14.66 -4.86 -0.56
CA THR A 86 -15.32 -5.44 -1.72
C THR A 86 -16.51 -4.57 -2.09
N PHE A 87 -16.57 -4.18 -3.36
CA PHE A 87 -17.68 -3.40 -3.94
C PHE A 87 -17.96 -2.05 -3.26
N LEU A 88 -16.89 -1.31 -2.95
CA LEU A 88 -17.01 0.06 -2.47
C LEU A 88 -17.56 1.00 -3.53
N ASP A 89 -18.33 1.97 -3.09
CA ASP A 89 -18.68 3.16 -3.86
C ASP A 89 -17.59 4.23 -3.67
N ASP A 90 -16.77 4.42 -4.70
CA ASP A 90 -15.76 5.47 -4.76
C ASP A 90 -15.73 6.07 -6.18
N PRO A 91 -16.61 7.04 -6.46
CA PRO A 91 -16.73 7.62 -7.79
C PRO A 91 -15.44 8.26 -8.31
N LEU A 92 -14.62 8.82 -7.41
CA LEU A 92 -13.35 9.45 -7.79
C LEU A 92 -12.33 8.41 -8.26
N GLN A 93 -12.25 7.28 -7.55
CA GLN A 93 -11.41 6.15 -7.97
C GLN A 93 -11.89 5.57 -9.30
N ALA A 94 -13.20 5.36 -9.44
CA ALA A 94 -13.78 4.83 -10.67
C ALA A 94 -13.50 5.75 -11.88
N GLU A 95 -13.68 7.07 -11.74
CA GLU A 95 -13.36 8.05 -12.77
C GLU A 95 -11.89 7.96 -13.21
N ARG A 96 -10.96 7.89 -12.25
CA ARG A 96 -9.53 7.75 -12.54
C ARG A 96 -9.20 6.47 -13.30
N PHE A 97 -9.82 5.35 -12.95
CA PHE A 97 -9.68 4.10 -13.71
C PHE A 97 -10.20 4.24 -15.13
N HIS A 98 -11.37 4.85 -15.33
CA HIS A 98 -11.92 5.12 -16.67
C HIS A 98 -11.02 6.04 -17.50
N ARG A 99 -10.37 7.02 -16.88
CA ARG A 99 -9.37 7.84 -17.57
C ARG A 99 -8.15 7.01 -17.94
N LEU A 100 -7.62 6.22 -17.02
CA LEU A 100 -6.43 5.39 -17.20
C LEU A 100 -6.57 4.42 -18.40
N ILE A 101 -7.71 3.76 -18.50
CA ILE A 101 -7.95 2.77 -19.57
C ILE A 101 -8.23 3.39 -20.95
N ARG A 102 -8.54 4.69 -21.01
CA ARG A 102 -8.75 5.43 -22.25
C ARG A 102 -7.50 6.08 -22.83
N MET A 103 -6.42 6.11 -22.06
CA MET A 103 -5.15 6.71 -22.51
C MET A 103 -4.46 5.87 -23.58
N ASP A 104 -3.79 6.53 -24.52
CA ASP A 104 -2.93 5.87 -25.47
C ASP A 104 -1.53 5.66 -24.88
N TRP A 105 -1.29 4.46 -24.41
CA TRP A 105 -0.04 4.09 -23.74
C TRP A 105 1.17 4.00 -24.70
N SER A 106 0.94 4.10 -25.99
CA SER A 106 2.01 4.15 -27.00
C SER A 106 2.65 5.54 -27.08
N GLU A 107 1.89 6.59 -26.78
CA GLU A 107 2.33 7.97 -26.83
C GLU A 107 3.18 8.36 -25.60
N PRO A 108 4.42 8.88 -25.79
CA PRO A 108 5.33 9.21 -24.69
C PRO A 108 4.75 10.21 -23.69
N GLY A 109 4.01 11.22 -24.15
CA GLY A 109 3.38 12.22 -23.28
C GLY A 109 2.27 11.61 -22.43
N GLU A 110 1.46 10.72 -22.97
CA GLU A 110 0.40 10.04 -22.24
C GLU A 110 0.94 9.03 -21.23
N ARG A 111 2.10 8.42 -21.48
CA ARG A 111 2.75 7.54 -20.47
C ARG A 111 3.10 8.25 -19.18
N MET A 112 3.52 9.51 -19.24
CA MET A 112 3.77 10.31 -18.03
C MET A 112 2.47 10.59 -17.27
N LEU A 113 1.42 10.96 -17.99
CA LEU A 113 0.08 11.18 -17.41
C LEU A 113 -0.48 9.88 -16.81
N THR A 114 -0.30 8.76 -17.50
CA THR A 114 -0.68 7.42 -17.01
C THR A 114 0.01 7.10 -15.68
N SER A 115 1.33 7.34 -15.60
CA SER A 115 2.08 7.14 -14.37
C SER A 115 1.58 8.05 -13.24
N SER A 116 1.34 9.33 -13.52
CA SER A 116 0.79 10.25 -12.52
C SER A 116 -0.58 9.80 -12.01
N LEU A 117 -1.45 9.38 -12.92
CA LEU A 117 -2.79 8.92 -12.56
C LEU A 117 -2.77 7.61 -11.76
N ALA A 118 -1.83 6.70 -12.06
CA ALA A 118 -1.62 5.48 -11.27
C ALA A 118 -1.14 5.81 -9.84
N HIS A 119 -0.27 6.81 -9.68
CA HIS A 119 0.11 7.30 -8.35
C HIS A 119 -1.05 7.95 -7.61
N GLU A 120 -1.88 8.75 -8.29
CA GLU A 120 -3.09 9.32 -7.66
C GLU A 120 -4.07 8.25 -7.18
N LEU A 121 -4.24 7.14 -7.94
CA LEU A 121 -5.04 5.98 -7.51
C LEU A 121 -4.47 5.34 -6.25
N LEU A 122 -3.15 5.14 -6.21
CA LEU A 122 -2.45 4.56 -5.06
C LEU A 122 -2.53 5.49 -3.84
N ASP A 123 -2.27 6.77 -4.01
CA ASP A 123 -2.30 7.77 -2.94
C ASP A 123 -3.70 7.85 -2.31
N HIS A 124 -4.74 7.91 -3.14
CA HIS A 124 -6.12 7.91 -2.68
C HIS A 124 -6.44 6.63 -1.87
N MET A 125 -6.02 5.46 -2.37
CA MET A 125 -6.20 4.20 -1.65
C MET A 125 -5.48 4.22 -0.28
N VAL A 126 -4.24 4.69 -0.23
CA VAL A 126 -3.48 4.78 1.03
C VAL A 126 -4.14 5.73 2.02
N LEU A 127 -4.57 6.90 1.57
CA LEU A 127 -5.20 7.89 2.44
C LEU A 127 -6.58 7.46 2.98
N ARG A 128 -7.30 6.62 2.24
CA ARG A 128 -8.71 6.29 2.53
C ARG A 128 -8.91 4.89 3.11
N GLN A 129 -8.01 3.95 2.81
CA GLN A 129 -8.25 2.53 3.06
C GLN A 129 -7.15 1.86 3.88
N VAL A 130 -6.18 2.63 4.39
CA VAL A 130 -5.17 2.11 5.30
C VAL A 130 -5.58 2.34 6.73
N GLY A 131 -5.54 1.28 7.53
CA GLY A 131 -5.78 1.30 8.97
C GLY A 131 -4.55 0.87 9.77
N LEU A 132 -4.59 1.12 11.06
CA LEU A 132 -3.59 0.57 11.99
C LEU A 132 -3.80 -0.94 12.13
N ARG A 133 -2.71 -1.69 12.13
CA ARG A 133 -2.74 -3.08 12.58
C ARG A 133 -3.08 -3.08 14.06
N GLU A 134 -4.01 -3.92 14.48
CA GLU A 134 -4.38 -4.04 15.88
C GLU A 134 -3.16 -4.43 16.72
N GLY A 135 -2.95 -3.73 17.83
CA GLY A 135 -1.95 -4.07 18.85
C GLY A 135 -0.62 -3.31 18.81
N LEU A 136 -0.34 -2.43 17.83
CA LEU A 136 0.93 -1.71 17.74
C LEU A 136 0.75 -0.18 17.84
N ARG A 137 1.22 0.42 18.92
CA ARG A 137 1.32 1.88 19.09
C ARG A 137 2.78 2.29 19.26
N LEU A 138 3.33 3.03 18.28
CA LEU A 138 4.57 3.78 18.45
C LEU A 138 4.26 5.27 18.32
N LYS A 139 4.70 6.08 19.28
CA LYS A 139 4.61 7.54 19.25
C LYS A 139 6.02 8.12 19.18
N GLY A 140 6.25 9.01 18.19
CA GLY A 140 7.39 9.92 18.07
C GLY A 140 8.78 9.31 18.29
N GLY A 141 9.83 9.64 17.52
CA GLY A 141 11.22 9.26 17.72
C GLY A 141 11.53 7.78 18.04
N LEU A 142 12.80 7.43 18.08
CA LEU A 142 13.26 6.12 18.56
C LEU A 142 13.10 6.02 20.08
N ALA A 143 12.65 4.87 20.57
CA ALA A 143 12.55 4.61 22.00
C ALA A 143 13.90 4.83 22.70
N PRO A 144 13.93 5.31 23.95
CA PRO A 144 15.18 5.66 24.65
C PRO A 144 16.21 4.51 24.71
N HIS A 145 15.74 3.27 24.84
CA HIS A 145 16.62 2.10 24.84
C HIS A 145 17.23 1.84 23.45
N LEU A 146 16.46 1.99 22.39
CA LEU A 146 16.95 1.85 21.01
C LEU A 146 17.98 2.93 20.66
N ARG A 147 17.74 4.17 21.12
CA ARG A 147 18.72 5.26 20.93
C ARG A 147 20.07 4.93 21.56
N ARG A 148 20.06 4.41 22.79
CA ARG A 148 21.31 4.00 23.48
C ARG A 148 21.99 2.86 22.75
N GLN A 149 21.25 1.81 22.39
CA GLN A 149 21.81 0.68 21.65
C GLN A 149 22.41 1.10 20.30
N LEU A 150 21.75 2.01 19.58
CA LEU A 150 22.27 2.54 18.30
C LEU A 150 23.56 3.34 18.51
N VAL A 151 23.62 4.22 19.49
CA VAL A 151 24.82 5.01 19.78
C VAL A 151 25.98 4.07 20.15
N GLU A 152 25.77 3.15 21.08
CA GLU A 152 26.77 2.15 21.47
C GLU A 152 27.25 1.32 20.26
N PHE A 153 26.32 0.87 19.42
CA PHE A 153 26.68 0.09 18.24
C PHE A 153 27.49 0.91 17.23
N ILE A 154 27.07 2.14 16.95
CA ILE A 154 27.81 3.04 16.03
C ILE A 154 29.21 3.31 16.58
N GLU A 155 29.35 3.63 17.87
CA GLU A 155 30.63 3.91 18.51
C GLU A 155 31.57 2.71 18.47
N GLN A 156 31.05 1.50 18.66
CA GLN A 156 31.84 0.26 18.61
C GLN A 156 32.27 -0.13 17.20
N ASN A 157 31.58 0.36 16.17
CA ASN A 157 31.82 -0.03 14.77
C ASN A 157 32.21 1.16 13.87
N LEU A 158 32.77 2.24 14.44
CA LEU A 158 33.19 3.43 13.68
C LEU A 158 34.23 3.15 12.59
N ALA A 159 35.01 2.07 12.74
CA ALA A 159 36.03 1.66 11.78
C ALA A 159 35.45 0.89 10.57
N ASP A 160 34.20 0.42 10.67
CA ASP A 160 33.54 -0.40 9.65
C ASP A 160 32.50 0.39 8.88
N PRO A 161 32.25 0.07 7.60
CA PRO A 161 31.15 0.69 6.85
C PRO A 161 29.80 0.23 7.39
N LEU A 162 29.09 1.13 8.07
CA LEU A 162 27.74 0.89 8.56
C LEU A 162 26.71 1.18 7.47
N SER A 163 25.81 0.24 7.21
CA SER A 163 24.71 0.44 6.29
C SER A 163 23.43 0.89 7.01
N LEU A 164 22.60 1.68 6.31
CA LEU A 164 21.29 2.10 6.80
C LEU A 164 20.40 0.89 7.15
N GLY A 165 20.48 -0.17 6.33
CA GLY A 165 19.76 -1.42 6.55
C GLY A 165 20.13 -2.14 7.85
N GLN A 166 21.41 -2.13 8.23
CA GLN A 166 21.86 -2.71 9.50
C GLN A 166 21.27 -1.94 10.70
N LEU A 167 21.37 -0.61 10.68
CA LEU A 167 20.84 0.23 11.76
C LEU A 167 19.31 0.15 11.85
N ALA A 168 18.62 0.14 10.72
CA ALA A 168 17.17 -0.05 10.68
C ALA A 168 16.75 -1.43 11.19
N GLY A 169 17.50 -2.48 10.83
CA GLY A 169 17.30 -3.84 11.30
C GLY A 169 17.36 -3.98 12.83
N MET A 170 18.33 -3.31 13.47
CA MET A 170 18.44 -3.27 14.93
C MET A 170 17.21 -2.70 15.63
N CYS A 171 16.55 -1.74 14.97
CA CYS A 171 15.32 -1.13 15.49
C CYS A 171 14.05 -1.85 15.05
N ALA A 172 14.16 -2.94 14.28
CA ALA A 172 13.05 -3.62 13.63
C ALA A 172 12.17 -2.68 12.77
N LEU A 173 12.80 -1.70 12.11
CA LEU A 173 12.16 -0.69 11.27
C LEU A 173 12.53 -0.90 9.79
N SER A 174 11.71 -0.36 8.88
CA SER A 174 12.14 -0.16 7.50
C SER A 174 13.19 0.96 7.43
N GLU A 175 14.06 0.96 6.41
CA GLU A 175 15.09 1.99 6.24
C GLU A 175 14.52 3.40 6.17
N TYR A 176 13.40 3.59 5.47
CA TYR A 176 12.71 4.87 5.32
C TYR A 176 12.20 5.39 6.66
N HIS A 177 11.53 4.53 7.41
CA HIS A 177 11.01 4.92 8.72
C HIS A 177 12.13 5.13 9.72
N PHE A 178 13.17 4.29 9.69
CA PHE A 178 14.35 4.45 10.54
C PHE A 178 15.01 5.82 10.31
N ALA A 179 15.29 6.21 9.05
CA ALA A 179 15.92 7.48 8.74
C ALA A 179 15.11 8.67 9.29
N ARG A 180 13.78 8.62 9.18
CA ARG A 180 12.90 9.65 9.77
C ARG A 180 12.96 9.66 11.28
N MET A 181 12.78 8.50 11.93
CA MET A 181 12.79 8.37 13.40
C MET A 181 14.15 8.72 13.98
N PHE A 182 15.24 8.40 13.27
CA PHE A 182 16.59 8.78 13.65
C PHE A 182 16.75 10.30 13.63
N ARG A 183 16.34 10.96 12.54
CA ARG A 183 16.36 12.43 12.43
C ARG A 183 15.52 13.08 13.54
N GLU A 184 14.34 12.56 13.83
CA GLU A 184 13.47 13.07 14.91
C GLU A 184 14.13 12.89 16.29
N SER A 185 14.91 11.84 16.49
CA SER A 185 15.57 11.53 17.76
C SER A 185 16.90 12.25 17.99
N PHE A 186 17.68 12.47 16.92
CA PHE A 186 19.05 12.98 16.98
C PHE A 186 19.23 14.34 16.30
N GLY A 187 18.21 14.83 15.56
CA GLY A 187 18.27 16.12 14.87
C GLY A 187 19.08 16.12 13.57
N LEU A 188 19.66 14.96 13.17
CA LEU A 188 20.50 14.81 11.99
C LEU A 188 20.18 13.47 11.29
N PRO A 189 20.48 13.33 9.98
CA PRO A 189 20.30 12.07 9.27
C PRO A 189 21.28 11.00 9.80
N PRO A 190 20.91 9.71 9.64
CA PRO A 190 21.79 8.60 9.99
C PRO A 190 23.00 8.48 9.09
#